data_9a0774401ae8ebcdadebc694160efc28
#
_entry.id   9a0774401ae8ebcdadebc694160efc28
#
_cell.length_a   1.000
_cell.length_b   1.000
_cell.length_c   1.000
_cell.angle_alpha   90.00
_cell.angle_beta   90.00
_cell.angle_gamma   90.00
#
_symmetry.space_group_name_H-M   'P 1'
#
loop_
_entity.id
_entity.type
_entity.pdbx_description
1 polymer ?
#
loop_
_entity_poly.entity_id
_entity_poly.type
_entity_poly.pdbx_seq_one_letter_code
_entity_poly.pdbx_strand_id
1 'polypeptide(L)'
;LGIDYCCGGETLLGEACARRGLTIDAVLRALEDSDHAYSTAEQIDWTEESLTRLTDHIVTRHHTYLRDVLPGLGNLMENILAKHPEAYPGLTALRDMYVAMWDELCGHMMKEEVVLFPFIRAMESAERSDGVSANEFPCGSVLAPIHVMQEEHREAADSLSEMRKLTDGFRSPRDACNSYRVLMAGLREMEADLHLHIHLENNILFPRAVRLETSLRQPIAAQHSQRAAQHCAAFGGGP
;
A
#
# COMPACT_ATOMS: atom_id res chain seq x y z
N LEU A 1 6.81 1.36 15.46
CA LEU A 1 8.20 0.90 15.49
C LEU A 1 9.03 1.49 14.34
N GLY A 2 8.40 1.98 13.27
CA GLY A 2 9.05 2.62 12.13
C GLY A 2 9.78 1.65 11.19
N ILE A 3 9.45 0.37 11.22
CA ILE A 3 9.93 -0.62 10.26
C ILE A 3 9.10 -0.47 9.00
N ASP A 4 9.76 -0.27 7.85
CA ASP A 4 9.10 -0.26 6.55
C ASP A 4 8.80 -1.70 6.12
N TYR A 5 7.51 -2.05 6.11
CA TYR A 5 7.00 -3.35 5.69
C TYR A 5 6.27 -3.29 4.35
N CYS A 6 6.04 -2.10 3.81
CA CYS A 6 5.28 -1.91 2.58
C CYS A 6 6.17 -1.78 1.33
N CYS A 7 7.28 -1.04 1.39
CA CYS A 7 8.23 -0.88 0.29
C CYS A 7 9.54 -1.63 0.53
N GLY A 8 9.95 -1.77 1.80
CA GLY A 8 11.15 -2.48 2.25
C GLY A 8 10.93 -3.96 2.59
N GLY A 9 9.81 -4.58 2.18
CA GLY A 9 9.42 -5.95 2.56
C GLY A 9 10.39 -7.06 2.14
N GLU A 10 11.30 -6.81 1.19
CA GLU A 10 12.38 -7.74 0.84
C GLU A 10 13.55 -7.73 1.83
N THR A 11 13.62 -6.72 2.71
CA THR A 11 14.67 -6.63 3.74
C THR A 11 14.38 -7.64 4.85
N LEU A 12 15.39 -8.42 5.24
CA LEU A 12 15.23 -9.35 6.36
C LEU A 12 14.88 -8.60 7.65
N LEU A 13 13.93 -9.14 8.43
CA LEU A 13 13.46 -8.51 9.67
C LEU A 13 14.60 -8.13 10.61
N GLY A 14 15.64 -8.98 10.73
CA GLY A 14 16.81 -8.70 11.56
C GLY A 14 17.58 -7.45 11.12
N GLU A 15 17.74 -7.23 9.82
CA GLU A 15 18.40 -6.05 9.27
C GLU A 15 17.53 -4.80 9.45
N ALA A 16 16.23 -4.92 9.22
CA ALA A 16 15.28 -3.84 9.42
C ALA A 16 15.26 -3.39 10.90
N CYS A 17 15.28 -4.33 11.84
CA CYS A 17 15.40 -4.07 13.27
C CYS A 17 16.72 -3.37 13.62
N ALA A 18 17.84 -3.88 13.11
CA ALA A 18 19.17 -3.32 13.36
C ALA A 18 19.29 -1.87 12.89
N ARG A 19 18.74 -1.53 11.72
CA ARG A 19 18.71 -0.14 11.19
C ARG A 19 17.94 0.82 12.10
N ARG A 20 17.02 0.31 12.91
CA ARG A 20 16.18 1.09 13.86
C ARG A 20 16.62 0.98 15.31
N GLY A 21 17.71 0.25 15.59
CA GLY A 21 18.18 0.01 16.95
C GLY A 21 17.19 -0.83 17.79
N LEU A 22 16.39 -1.67 17.12
CA LEU A 22 15.42 -2.56 17.74
C LEU A 22 15.97 -3.99 17.81
N THR A 23 15.50 -4.78 18.76
CA THR A 23 15.71 -6.22 18.79
C THR A 23 14.53 -6.94 18.16
N ILE A 24 14.77 -8.09 17.53
CA ILE A 24 13.69 -8.91 16.94
C ILE A 24 12.65 -9.26 18.01
N ASP A 25 13.09 -9.66 19.20
CA ASP A 25 12.19 -10.02 20.33
C ASP A 25 11.30 -8.85 20.78
N ALA A 26 11.80 -7.61 20.70
CA ALA A 26 10.98 -6.43 21.02
C ALA A 26 9.91 -6.19 19.94
N VAL A 27 10.23 -6.44 18.68
CA VAL A 27 9.28 -6.33 17.57
C VAL A 27 8.23 -7.44 17.65
N LEU A 28 8.63 -8.69 17.89
CA LEU A 28 7.68 -9.81 18.02
C LEU A 28 6.70 -9.59 19.18
N ARG A 29 7.19 -9.15 20.34
CA ARG A 29 6.31 -8.82 21.46
C ARG A 29 5.32 -7.69 21.14
N ALA A 30 5.78 -6.65 20.46
CA ALA A 30 4.89 -5.55 20.06
C ALA A 30 3.82 -6.00 19.04
N LEU A 31 4.11 -6.99 18.20
CA LEU A 31 3.14 -7.61 17.29
C LEU A 31 2.12 -8.45 18.08
N GLU A 32 2.58 -9.30 19.00
CA GLU A 32 1.71 -10.11 19.88
C GLU A 32 0.76 -9.21 20.72
N ASP A 33 1.27 -8.13 21.29
CA ASP A 33 0.47 -7.16 22.04
C ASP A 33 -0.58 -6.47 21.13
N SER A 34 -0.23 -6.18 19.88
CA SER A 34 -1.16 -5.62 18.88
C SER A 34 -2.27 -6.60 18.53
N ASP A 35 -1.94 -7.86 18.26
CA ASP A 35 -2.92 -8.88 17.90
C ASP A 35 -3.98 -9.08 18.98
N HIS A 36 -3.58 -9.02 20.25
CA HIS A 36 -4.51 -9.05 21.39
C HIS A 36 -5.44 -7.82 21.46
N ALA A 37 -4.97 -6.66 21.04
CA ALA A 37 -5.76 -5.43 21.04
C ALA A 37 -6.78 -5.35 19.88
N TYR A 38 -6.51 -5.99 18.75
CA TYR A 38 -7.34 -5.97 17.54
C TYR A 38 -8.23 -7.21 17.34
N SER A 39 -8.21 -8.16 18.26
CA SER A 39 -8.89 -9.47 18.17
C SER A 39 -10.42 -9.42 18.13
N THR A 40 -11.08 -8.26 18.10
CA THR A 40 -12.54 -8.13 18.20
C THR A 40 -13.24 -7.72 16.90
N ALA A 41 -12.51 -7.38 15.84
CA ALA A 41 -13.09 -7.13 14.52
C ALA A 41 -12.82 -8.32 13.60
N GLU A 42 -13.82 -8.77 12.85
CA GLU A 42 -13.61 -9.74 11.76
C GLU A 42 -12.58 -9.16 10.79
N GLN A 43 -11.34 -9.59 10.91
CA GLN A 43 -10.27 -9.21 9.98
C GLN A 43 -10.48 -9.98 8.68
N ILE A 44 -10.69 -9.25 7.59
CA ILE A 44 -10.74 -9.84 6.25
C ILE A 44 -9.33 -10.32 5.89
N ASP A 45 -9.21 -11.61 5.59
CA ASP A 45 -7.97 -12.15 5.03
C ASP A 45 -7.89 -11.84 3.52
N TRP A 46 -7.21 -10.75 3.20
CA TRP A 46 -7.03 -10.31 1.81
C TRP A 46 -6.18 -11.25 0.96
N THR A 47 -5.50 -12.24 1.56
CA THR A 47 -4.77 -13.26 0.80
C THR A 47 -5.70 -14.28 0.18
N GLU A 48 -6.89 -14.49 0.75
CA GLU A 48 -7.90 -15.44 0.29
C GLU A 48 -9.03 -14.80 -0.53
N GLU A 49 -9.24 -13.50 -0.37
CA GLU A 49 -10.29 -12.78 -1.09
C GLU A 49 -10.00 -12.64 -2.59
N SER A 50 -11.04 -12.40 -3.42
CA SER A 50 -10.86 -12.16 -4.85
C SER A 50 -10.04 -10.90 -5.12
N LEU A 51 -9.28 -10.88 -6.23
CA LEU A 51 -8.52 -9.69 -6.64
C LEU A 51 -9.46 -8.52 -6.96
N THR A 52 -10.63 -8.81 -7.52
CA THR A 52 -11.68 -7.81 -7.76
C THR A 52 -12.12 -7.16 -6.45
N ARG A 53 -12.41 -7.95 -5.40
CA ARG A 53 -12.82 -7.42 -4.09
C ARG A 53 -11.71 -6.61 -3.43
N LEU A 54 -10.45 -7.03 -3.57
CA LEU A 54 -9.31 -6.30 -3.04
C LEU A 54 -9.12 -4.96 -3.75
N THR A 55 -9.18 -4.93 -5.09
CA THR A 55 -9.11 -3.65 -5.85
C THR A 55 -10.28 -2.72 -5.52
N ASP A 56 -11.50 -3.24 -5.32
CA ASP A 56 -12.64 -2.45 -4.89
C ASP A 56 -12.44 -1.86 -3.49
N HIS A 57 -11.85 -2.65 -2.57
CA HIS A 57 -11.51 -2.18 -1.23
C HIS A 57 -10.48 -1.05 -1.27
N ILE A 58 -9.40 -1.20 -2.04
CA ILE A 58 -8.37 -0.18 -2.19
C ILE A 58 -8.99 1.14 -2.68
N VAL A 59 -9.81 1.10 -3.72
CA VAL A 59 -10.47 2.29 -4.27
C VAL A 59 -11.43 2.91 -3.26
N THR A 60 -12.32 2.13 -2.66
CA THR A 60 -13.38 2.66 -1.79
C THR A 60 -12.86 3.11 -0.42
N ARG A 61 -11.81 2.49 0.11
CA ARG A 61 -11.28 2.78 1.44
C ARG A 61 -10.10 3.76 1.37
N HIS A 62 -9.08 3.47 0.56
CA HIS A 62 -7.84 4.22 0.56
C HIS A 62 -7.84 5.38 -0.43
N HIS A 63 -8.21 5.15 -1.70
CA HIS A 63 -8.25 6.24 -2.68
C HIS A 63 -9.29 7.31 -2.33
N THR A 64 -10.48 6.89 -1.87
CA THR A 64 -11.51 7.84 -1.42
C THR A 64 -11.01 8.65 -0.23
N TYR A 65 -10.41 8.00 0.78
CA TYR A 65 -9.81 8.68 1.93
C TYR A 65 -8.76 9.71 1.50
N LEU A 66 -7.83 9.33 0.62
CA LEU A 66 -6.79 10.25 0.14
C LEU A 66 -7.39 11.44 -0.61
N ARG A 67 -8.37 11.24 -1.49
CA ARG A 67 -9.07 12.33 -2.19
C ARG A 67 -9.76 13.30 -1.24
N ASP A 68 -10.27 12.82 -0.12
CA ASP A 68 -10.95 13.64 0.87
C ASP A 68 -9.94 14.40 1.77
N VAL A 69 -8.87 13.73 2.20
CA VAL A 69 -7.95 14.29 3.20
C VAL A 69 -6.90 15.23 2.60
N LEU A 70 -6.39 14.92 1.40
CA LEU A 70 -5.28 15.67 0.80
C LEU A 70 -5.60 17.17 0.61
N PRO A 71 -6.76 17.58 0.04
CA PRO A 71 -7.10 18.98 -0.08
C PRO A 71 -7.24 19.69 1.29
N GLY A 72 -7.78 18.99 2.27
CA GLY A 72 -7.97 19.50 3.63
C GLY A 72 -6.66 19.84 4.34
N LEU A 73 -5.68 18.94 4.28
CA LEU A 73 -4.36 19.15 4.86
C LEU A 73 -3.59 20.25 4.13
N GLY A 74 -3.64 20.28 2.79
CA GLY A 74 -3.04 21.35 1.99
C GLY A 74 -3.60 22.75 2.36
N ASN A 75 -4.91 22.88 2.41
CA ASN A 75 -5.57 24.12 2.83
C ASN A 75 -5.20 24.51 4.27
N LEU A 76 -5.05 23.55 5.15
CA LEU A 76 -4.66 23.81 6.54
C LEU A 76 -3.22 24.33 6.63
N MET A 77 -2.28 23.80 5.84
CA MET A 77 -0.91 24.30 5.73
C MET A 77 -0.88 25.76 5.25
N GLU A 78 -1.60 26.07 4.17
CA GLU A 78 -1.69 27.44 3.64
C GLU A 78 -2.28 28.42 4.67
N ASN A 79 -3.32 28.02 5.37
CA ASN A 79 -3.93 28.85 6.43
C ASN A 79 -2.97 29.11 7.59
N ILE A 80 -2.15 28.13 7.98
CA ILE A 80 -1.16 28.30 9.05
C ILE A 80 -0.04 29.24 8.59
N LEU A 81 0.48 29.05 7.37
CA LEU A 81 1.52 29.91 6.78
C LEU A 81 1.05 31.36 6.67
N ALA A 82 -0.18 31.58 6.23
CA ALA A 82 -0.74 32.92 6.11
C ALA A 82 -0.89 33.65 7.46
N LYS A 83 -1.24 32.93 8.52
CA LYS A 83 -1.49 33.50 9.86
C LYS A 83 -0.24 33.56 10.74
N HIS A 84 0.71 32.66 10.51
CA HIS A 84 1.89 32.48 11.36
C HIS A 84 3.14 32.24 10.50
N PRO A 85 3.54 33.16 9.63
CA PRO A 85 4.58 32.95 8.60
C PRO A 85 5.96 32.58 9.19
N GLU A 86 6.26 33.01 10.40
CA GLU A 86 7.55 32.75 11.06
C GLU A 86 7.48 31.79 12.24
N ALA A 87 6.28 31.37 12.65
CA ALA A 87 6.11 30.59 13.87
C ALA A 87 6.58 29.13 13.75
N TYR A 88 6.60 28.58 12.54
CA TYR A 88 6.92 27.19 12.30
C TYR A 88 8.00 27.05 11.23
N PRO A 89 9.28 27.13 11.62
CA PRO A 89 10.38 26.92 10.69
C PRO A 89 10.25 25.56 9.98
N GLY A 90 10.40 25.55 8.65
CA GLY A 90 10.26 24.33 7.86
C GLY A 90 8.83 24.04 7.35
N LEU A 91 7.79 24.75 7.79
CA LEU A 91 6.42 24.51 7.31
C LEU A 91 6.26 24.79 5.81
N THR A 92 6.99 25.78 5.27
CA THR A 92 7.02 26.06 3.83
C THR A 92 7.63 24.89 3.05
N ALA A 93 8.76 24.36 3.51
CA ALA A 93 9.39 23.19 2.90
C ALA A 93 8.48 21.95 3.01
N LEU A 94 7.83 21.74 4.15
CA LEU A 94 6.84 20.67 4.34
C LEU A 94 5.69 20.80 3.34
N ARG A 95 5.15 22.01 3.15
CA ARG A 95 4.09 22.28 2.20
C ARG A 95 4.52 21.97 0.76
N ASP A 96 5.73 22.38 0.36
CA ASP A 96 6.23 22.17 -1.00
C ASP A 96 6.40 20.68 -1.30
N MET A 97 6.96 19.90 -0.36
CA MET A 97 7.07 18.46 -0.45
C MET A 97 5.70 17.78 -0.49
N TYR A 98 4.78 18.23 0.36
CA TYR A 98 3.43 17.71 0.43
C TYR A 98 2.65 17.91 -0.88
N VAL A 99 2.73 19.10 -1.49
CA VAL A 99 2.06 19.41 -2.76
C VAL A 99 2.61 18.54 -3.89
N ALA A 100 3.94 18.38 -3.97
CA ALA A 100 4.57 17.50 -4.96
C ALA A 100 4.07 16.06 -4.82
N MET A 101 4.12 15.50 -3.60
CA MET A 101 3.61 14.14 -3.32
C MET A 101 2.11 14.01 -3.63
N TRP A 102 1.29 15.02 -3.34
CA TRP A 102 -0.14 15.01 -3.65
C TRP A 102 -0.40 14.90 -5.15
N ASP A 103 0.30 15.69 -5.98
CA ASP A 103 0.17 15.63 -7.44
C ASP A 103 0.56 14.25 -7.98
N GLU A 104 1.65 13.66 -7.47
CA GLU A 104 2.11 12.30 -7.83
C GLU A 104 1.07 11.25 -7.45
N LEU A 105 0.53 11.30 -6.22
CA LEU A 105 -0.50 10.36 -5.74
C LEU A 105 -1.80 10.44 -6.56
N CYS A 106 -2.22 11.63 -6.97
CA CYS A 106 -3.38 11.78 -7.84
C CYS A 106 -3.19 11.09 -9.19
N GLY A 107 -2.01 11.26 -9.80
CA GLY A 107 -1.65 10.60 -11.05
C GLY A 107 -1.52 9.08 -10.90
N HIS A 108 -0.96 8.62 -9.78
CA HIS A 108 -0.80 7.23 -9.41
C HIS A 108 -2.15 6.51 -9.30
N MET A 109 -3.03 6.97 -8.41
CA MET A 109 -4.37 6.41 -8.23
C MET A 109 -5.18 6.36 -9.53
N MET A 110 -5.03 7.37 -10.40
CA MET A 110 -5.70 7.39 -11.70
C MET A 110 -5.20 6.26 -12.62
N LYS A 111 -3.88 6.01 -12.67
CA LYS A 111 -3.31 4.91 -13.47
C LYS A 111 -3.80 3.55 -12.99
N GLU A 112 -3.91 3.36 -11.68
CA GLU A 112 -4.44 2.13 -11.11
C GLU A 112 -5.91 1.92 -11.46
N GLU A 113 -6.75 2.90 -11.22
CA GLU A 113 -8.20 2.80 -11.46
C GLU A 113 -8.56 2.68 -12.94
N VAL A 114 -7.81 3.32 -13.83
CA VAL A 114 -8.12 3.35 -15.27
C VAL A 114 -7.40 2.24 -16.05
N VAL A 115 -6.24 1.78 -15.58
CA VAL A 115 -5.42 0.82 -16.33
C VAL A 115 -5.20 -0.47 -15.56
N LEU A 116 -4.53 -0.43 -14.40
CA LEU A 116 -4.04 -1.62 -13.73
C LEU A 116 -5.16 -2.46 -13.12
N PHE A 117 -6.07 -1.86 -12.34
CA PHE A 117 -7.16 -2.59 -11.67
C PHE A 117 -8.16 -3.19 -12.66
N PRO A 118 -8.61 -2.49 -13.72
CA PRO A 118 -9.41 -3.10 -14.78
C PRO A 118 -8.71 -4.28 -15.45
N PHE A 119 -7.39 -4.20 -15.64
CA PHE A 119 -6.62 -5.31 -16.23
C PHE A 119 -6.60 -6.52 -15.28
N ILE A 120 -6.33 -6.32 -13.98
CA ILE A 120 -6.35 -7.40 -12.98
C ILE A 120 -7.73 -8.07 -12.90
N ARG A 121 -8.81 -7.28 -12.89
CA ARG A 121 -10.20 -7.80 -12.89
C ARG A 121 -10.52 -8.59 -14.15
N ALA A 122 -10.05 -8.15 -15.31
CA ALA A 122 -10.23 -8.89 -16.56
C ALA A 122 -9.50 -10.23 -16.55
N MET A 123 -8.28 -10.29 -16.01
CA MET A 123 -7.55 -11.55 -15.81
C MET A 123 -8.31 -12.51 -14.88
N GLU A 124 -8.82 -12.03 -13.74
CA GLU A 124 -9.58 -12.87 -12.80
C GLU A 124 -10.89 -13.38 -13.42
N SER A 125 -11.55 -12.56 -14.23
CA SER A 125 -12.75 -12.99 -14.98
C SER A 125 -12.43 -14.04 -16.03
N ALA A 126 -11.29 -13.90 -16.73
CA ALA A 126 -10.81 -14.86 -17.72
C ALA A 126 -10.50 -16.24 -17.09
N GLU A 127 -9.89 -16.28 -15.92
CA GLU A 127 -9.62 -17.51 -15.18
C GLU A 127 -10.90 -18.29 -14.88
N ARG A 128 -12.01 -17.60 -14.57
CA ARG A 128 -13.31 -18.21 -14.27
C ARG A 128 -14.05 -18.71 -15.49
N SER A 129 -13.71 -18.22 -16.68
CA SER A 129 -14.50 -18.43 -17.92
C SER A 129 -13.95 -19.51 -18.84
N ASP A 130 -12.92 -20.26 -18.46
CA ASP A 130 -12.26 -21.37 -19.20
C ASP A 130 -11.92 -21.07 -20.70
N GLY A 131 -11.84 -19.80 -21.13
CA GLY A 131 -11.76 -19.54 -22.55
C GLY A 131 -11.16 -18.25 -23.07
N VAL A 132 -10.65 -17.35 -22.24
CA VAL A 132 -10.05 -16.10 -22.74
C VAL A 132 -8.53 -16.24 -22.84
N SER A 133 -7.99 -16.05 -24.07
CA SER A 133 -6.54 -16.06 -24.29
C SER A 133 -5.90 -14.81 -23.69
N ALA A 134 -4.84 -15.00 -22.89
CA ALA A 134 -4.04 -13.89 -22.30
C ALA A 134 -3.43 -12.93 -23.35
N ASN A 135 -3.53 -13.23 -24.63
CA ASN A 135 -3.04 -12.40 -25.74
C ASN A 135 -3.94 -11.20 -26.08
N GLU A 136 -5.11 -11.06 -25.48
CA GLU A 136 -6.08 -9.98 -25.76
C GLU A 136 -5.97 -8.78 -24.81
N PHE A 137 -4.99 -8.78 -23.89
CA PHE A 137 -4.84 -7.70 -22.92
C PHE A 137 -4.09 -6.49 -23.50
N PRO A 138 -4.60 -5.26 -23.31
CA PRO A 138 -4.06 -4.04 -23.96
C PRO A 138 -2.59 -3.75 -23.67
N CYS A 139 -2.09 -4.13 -22.50
CA CYS A 139 -0.70 -3.89 -22.06
C CYS A 139 0.23 -5.09 -22.26
N GLY A 140 -0.24 -6.19 -22.82
CA GLY A 140 0.54 -7.41 -23.04
C GLY A 140 0.99 -8.14 -21.77
N SER A 141 1.31 -7.46 -20.66
CA SER A 141 1.67 -8.02 -19.36
C SER A 141 1.34 -7.06 -18.21
N VAL A 142 0.94 -7.61 -17.06
CA VAL A 142 0.72 -6.86 -15.82
C VAL A 142 2.04 -6.40 -15.19
N LEU A 143 3.16 -7.01 -15.52
CA LEU A 143 4.47 -6.73 -14.92
C LEU A 143 4.92 -5.28 -15.12
N ALA A 144 4.82 -4.76 -16.35
CA ALA A 144 5.29 -3.41 -16.65
C ALA A 144 4.54 -2.33 -15.84
N PRO A 145 3.19 -2.29 -15.82
CA PRO A 145 2.49 -1.34 -14.96
C PRO A 145 2.75 -1.57 -13.46
N ILE A 146 2.88 -2.81 -12.98
CA ILE A 146 3.23 -3.07 -11.58
C ILE A 146 4.60 -2.48 -11.22
N HIS A 147 5.62 -2.63 -12.06
CA HIS A 147 6.92 -2.02 -11.81
C HIS A 147 6.86 -0.50 -11.68
N VAL A 148 6.05 0.15 -12.51
CA VAL A 148 5.84 1.61 -12.41
C VAL A 148 5.19 1.97 -11.08
N MET A 149 4.13 1.25 -10.67
CA MET A 149 3.47 1.50 -9.38
C MET A 149 4.42 1.31 -8.20
N GLN A 150 5.22 0.25 -8.20
CA GLN A 150 6.21 -0.01 -7.15
C GLN A 150 7.29 1.07 -7.06
N GLU A 151 7.69 1.68 -8.18
CA GLU A 151 8.62 2.81 -8.17
C GLU A 151 7.98 4.05 -7.54
N GLU A 152 6.76 4.39 -7.97
CA GLU A 152 5.99 5.50 -7.40
C GLU A 152 5.70 5.33 -5.90
N HIS A 153 5.48 4.09 -5.44
CA HIS A 153 5.37 3.78 -4.01
C HIS A 153 6.65 4.09 -3.24
N ARG A 154 7.84 3.80 -3.82
CA ARG A 154 9.11 4.14 -3.19
C ARG A 154 9.31 5.66 -3.09
N GLU A 155 8.98 6.39 -4.15
CA GLU A 155 9.04 7.86 -4.18
C GLU A 155 8.11 8.48 -3.12
N ALA A 156 6.89 7.96 -2.98
CA ALA A 156 5.95 8.37 -1.94
C ALA A 156 6.46 8.08 -0.53
N ALA A 157 7.05 6.89 -0.31
CA ALA A 157 7.65 6.51 0.97
C ALA A 157 8.85 7.39 1.34
N ASP A 158 9.71 7.74 0.37
CA ASP A 158 10.82 8.66 0.56
C ASP A 158 10.32 10.07 0.93
N SER A 159 9.30 10.57 0.23
CA SER A 159 8.66 11.86 0.53
C SER A 159 8.08 11.89 1.95
N LEU A 160 7.36 10.84 2.37
CA LEU A 160 6.86 10.70 3.75
C LEU A 160 8.00 10.68 4.77
N SER A 161 9.09 9.95 4.48
CA SER A 161 10.27 9.89 5.35
C SER A 161 10.90 11.25 5.56
N GLU A 162 11.05 12.05 4.49
CA GLU A 162 11.59 13.40 4.59
C GLU A 162 10.64 14.36 5.33
N MET A 163 9.32 14.30 5.06
CA MET A 163 8.33 15.08 5.82
C MET A 163 8.35 14.71 7.31
N ARG A 164 8.51 13.43 7.64
CA ARG A 164 8.63 12.94 9.02
C ARG A 164 9.89 13.48 9.71
N LYS A 165 11.04 13.51 9.02
CA LYS A 165 12.29 14.09 9.54
C LYS A 165 12.14 15.58 9.80
N LEU A 166 11.55 16.30 8.86
CA LEU A 166 11.35 17.75 8.94
C LEU A 166 10.45 18.16 10.11
N THR A 167 9.56 17.27 10.54
CA THR A 167 8.57 17.53 11.59
C THR A 167 8.84 16.79 12.91
N ASP A 168 10.04 16.22 13.09
CA ASP A 168 10.35 15.36 14.24
C ASP A 168 9.28 14.27 14.48
N GLY A 169 8.88 13.57 13.43
CA GLY A 169 7.88 12.51 13.50
C GLY A 169 6.45 13.01 13.62
N PHE A 170 6.13 14.09 12.95
CA PHE A 170 4.82 14.78 13.01
C PHE A 170 4.46 15.19 14.43
N ARG A 171 5.44 15.72 15.18
CA ARG A 171 5.25 16.23 16.52
C ARG A 171 4.88 17.71 16.52
N SER A 172 4.00 18.09 17.42
CA SER A 172 3.65 19.47 17.64
C SER A 172 4.43 20.06 18.82
N PRO A 173 5.04 21.25 18.69
CA PRO A 173 5.57 22.00 19.80
C PRO A 173 4.52 22.20 20.92
N ARG A 174 4.94 22.40 22.15
CA ARG A 174 4.01 22.56 23.29
C ARG A 174 3.10 23.77 23.15
N ASP A 175 3.61 24.83 22.57
CA ASP A 175 2.97 26.11 22.31
C ASP A 175 2.33 26.22 20.91
N ALA A 176 2.30 25.12 20.16
CA ALA A 176 1.68 25.09 18.84
C ALA A 176 0.20 25.48 18.90
N CYS A 177 -0.25 26.22 17.89
CA CYS A 177 -1.67 26.52 17.73
C CYS A 177 -2.47 25.27 17.41
N ASN A 178 -3.77 25.32 17.62
CA ASN A 178 -4.64 24.15 17.41
C ASN A 178 -4.61 23.65 15.96
N SER A 179 -4.57 24.56 14.99
CA SER A 179 -4.47 24.21 13.56
C SER A 179 -3.21 23.40 13.25
N TYR A 180 -2.07 23.77 13.83
CA TYR A 180 -0.81 23.02 13.65
C TYR A 180 -0.88 21.63 14.27
N ARG A 181 -1.53 21.48 15.45
CA ARG A 181 -1.73 20.16 16.07
C ARG A 181 -2.62 19.25 15.23
N VAL A 182 -3.69 19.80 14.66
CA VAL A 182 -4.59 19.08 13.75
C VAL A 182 -3.84 18.66 12.49
N LEU A 183 -3.01 19.55 11.92
CA LEU A 183 -2.18 19.24 10.76
C LEU A 183 -1.24 18.06 11.05
N MET A 184 -0.49 18.09 12.15
CA MET A 184 0.45 17.01 12.50
C MET A 184 -0.26 15.68 12.76
N ALA A 185 -1.44 15.72 13.37
CA ALA A 185 -2.26 14.52 13.56
C ALA A 185 -2.74 13.97 12.21
N GLY A 186 -3.29 14.81 11.35
CA GLY A 186 -3.77 14.40 10.03
C GLY A 186 -2.68 13.84 9.12
N LEU A 187 -1.47 14.43 9.13
CA LEU A 187 -0.32 13.89 8.38
C LEU A 187 0.09 12.49 8.88
N ARG A 188 0.02 12.25 10.19
CA ARG A 188 0.30 10.94 10.77
C ARG A 188 -0.74 9.89 10.39
N GLU A 189 -2.02 10.28 10.39
CA GLU A 189 -3.11 9.40 9.96
C GLU A 189 -3.00 9.08 8.46
N MET A 190 -2.71 10.08 7.64
CA MET A 190 -2.48 9.91 6.20
C MET A 190 -1.28 8.97 5.92
N GLU A 191 -0.16 9.15 6.62
CA GLU A 191 0.99 8.24 6.50
C GLU A 191 0.62 6.80 6.87
N ALA A 192 -0.14 6.60 7.94
CA ALA A 192 -0.56 5.26 8.36
C ALA A 192 -1.49 4.59 7.34
N ASP A 193 -2.44 5.34 6.78
CA ASP A 193 -3.34 4.83 5.74
C ASP A 193 -2.58 4.51 4.44
N LEU A 194 -1.66 5.39 4.02
CA LEU A 194 -0.86 5.18 2.81
C LEU A 194 0.07 3.96 2.94
N HIS A 195 0.66 3.72 4.11
CA HIS A 195 1.45 2.51 4.35
C HIS A 195 0.61 1.23 4.25
N LEU A 196 -0.63 1.23 4.77
CA LEU A 196 -1.53 0.09 4.64
C LEU A 196 -1.98 -0.11 3.19
N HIS A 197 -2.31 0.96 2.48
CA HIS A 197 -2.63 0.96 1.06
C HIS A 197 -1.52 0.29 0.23
N ILE A 198 -0.30 0.82 0.30
CA ILE A 198 0.88 0.29 -0.38
C ILE A 198 1.16 -1.18 0.01
N HIS A 199 0.95 -1.54 1.29
CA HIS A 199 1.10 -2.92 1.74
C HIS A 199 0.12 -3.87 1.04
N LEU A 200 -1.15 -3.51 0.94
CA LEU A 200 -2.16 -4.32 0.26
C LEU A 200 -1.79 -4.57 -1.21
N GLU A 201 -1.22 -3.57 -1.86
CA GLU A 201 -0.80 -3.66 -3.25
C GLU A 201 0.51 -4.42 -3.43
N ASN A 202 1.59 -3.96 -2.83
CA ASN A 202 2.91 -4.53 -3.02
C ASN A 202 3.02 -5.98 -2.52
N ASN A 203 2.37 -6.30 -1.39
CA ASN A 203 2.57 -7.58 -0.73
C ASN A 203 1.44 -8.59 -0.98
N ILE A 204 0.27 -8.15 -1.45
CA ILE A 204 -0.88 -9.02 -1.69
C ILE A 204 -1.35 -8.95 -3.13
N LEU A 205 -1.81 -7.79 -3.60
CA LEU A 205 -2.43 -7.64 -4.92
C LEU A 205 -1.47 -7.95 -6.06
N PHE A 206 -0.32 -7.27 -6.11
CA PHE A 206 0.63 -7.39 -7.23
C PHE A 206 1.24 -8.80 -7.34
N PRO A 207 1.72 -9.45 -6.26
CA PRO A 207 2.22 -10.81 -6.36
C PRO A 207 1.15 -11.81 -6.81
N ARG A 208 -0.11 -11.61 -6.39
CA ARG A 208 -1.24 -12.47 -6.80
C ARG A 208 -1.60 -12.24 -8.26
N ALA A 209 -1.62 -10.99 -8.73
CA ALA A 209 -1.87 -10.66 -10.13
C ALA A 209 -0.82 -11.26 -11.08
N VAL A 210 0.46 -11.23 -10.70
CA VAL A 210 1.56 -11.85 -11.46
C VAL A 210 1.41 -13.37 -11.52
N ARG A 211 1.05 -14.01 -10.40
CA ARG A 211 0.78 -15.46 -10.39
C ARG A 211 -0.40 -15.83 -11.29
N LEU A 212 -1.47 -15.05 -11.23
CA LEU A 212 -2.65 -15.23 -12.08
C LEU A 212 -2.30 -15.11 -13.56
N GLU A 213 -1.56 -14.07 -13.97
CA GLU A 213 -1.11 -13.93 -15.35
C GLU A 213 -0.27 -15.12 -15.81
N THR A 214 0.63 -15.59 -14.95
CA THR A 214 1.48 -16.75 -15.22
C THR A 214 0.64 -18.01 -15.45
N SER A 215 -0.40 -18.24 -14.67
CA SER A 215 -1.30 -19.39 -14.82
C SER A 215 -2.10 -19.33 -16.13
N LEU A 216 -2.60 -18.14 -16.48
CA LEU A 216 -3.36 -17.93 -17.73
C LEU A 216 -2.52 -18.09 -19.00
N ARG A 217 -1.20 -17.87 -18.92
CA ARG A 217 -0.27 -18.01 -20.04
C ARG A 217 0.20 -19.45 -20.27
N GLN A 218 -0.01 -20.37 -19.30
CA GLN A 218 0.35 -21.78 -19.46
C GLN A 218 -0.63 -22.49 -20.40
N PRO A 219 -0.17 -23.38 -21.31
CA PRO A 219 -1.06 -24.17 -22.15
C PRO A 219 -2.03 -25.02 -21.30
N ILE A 220 -3.29 -25.11 -21.72
CA ILE A 220 -4.38 -25.81 -21.02
C ILE A 220 -4.00 -27.25 -20.64
N ALA A 221 -3.20 -27.93 -21.49
CA ALA A 221 -2.70 -29.29 -21.21
C ALA A 221 -1.79 -29.38 -19.96
N ALA A 222 -1.01 -28.33 -19.65
CA ALA A 222 -0.17 -28.26 -18.47
C ALA A 222 -0.98 -27.95 -17.19
N GLN A 223 -2.04 -27.16 -17.32
CA GLN A 223 -2.92 -26.78 -16.20
C GLN A 223 -3.69 -28.00 -15.65
N HIS A 224 -4.21 -28.88 -16.52
CA HIS A 224 -4.89 -30.11 -16.08
C HIS A 224 -3.95 -31.08 -15.35
N SER A 225 -2.69 -31.19 -15.78
CA SER A 225 -1.70 -32.04 -15.11
C SER A 225 -1.32 -31.54 -13.71
N GLN A 226 -1.22 -30.21 -13.51
CA GLN A 226 -0.91 -29.64 -12.21
C GLN A 226 -2.10 -29.73 -11.23
N ARG A 227 -3.33 -29.48 -11.68
CA ARG A 227 -4.54 -29.68 -10.86
C ARG A 227 -4.71 -31.14 -10.44
N ALA A 228 -4.44 -32.10 -11.32
CA ALA A 228 -4.47 -33.51 -11.01
C ALA A 228 -3.40 -33.94 -9.98
N ALA A 229 -2.18 -33.39 -10.11
CA ALA A 229 -1.10 -33.66 -9.15
C ALA A 229 -1.38 -33.08 -7.76
N GLN A 230 -1.95 -31.88 -7.67
CA GLN A 230 -2.36 -31.26 -6.39
C GLN A 230 -3.51 -32.04 -5.73
N HIS A 231 -4.46 -32.55 -6.51
CA HIS A 231 -5.57 -33.35 -6.00
C HIS A 231 -5.10 -34.73 -5.50
N CYS A 232 -4.13 -35.36 -6.17
CA CYS A 232 -3.51 -36.60 -5.70
C CYS A 232 -2.67 -36.41 -4.43
N ALA A 233 -1.98 -35.28 -4.27
CA ALA A 233 -1.20 -35.00 -3.06
C ALA A 233 -2.09 -34.78 -1.82
N ALA A 234 -3.30 -34.25 -1.99
CA ALA A 234 -4.24 -33.99 -0.91
C ALA A 234 -4.90 -35.30 -0.37
N PHE A 235 -4.89 -36.42 -1.13
CA PHE A 235 -5.50 -37.69 -0.75
C PHE A 235 -4.48 -38.81 -0.49
N GLY A 236 -3.18 -38.56 -0.62
CA GLY A 236 -2.10 -39.56 -0.48
C GLY A 236 -1.50 -39.70 0.93
N GLY A 237 -2.18 -39.28 1.97
CA GLY A 237 -1.73 -39.38 3.36
C GLY A 237 -2.52 -40.42 4.18
N GLY A 238 -2.19 -41.69 4.08
CA GLY A 238 -2.57 -42.77 4.98
C GLY A 238 -2.03 -44.13 4.51
N PRO A 239 -1.78 -45.12 5.38
CA PRO A 239 -1.74 -45.13 6.84
C PRO A 239 -0.35 -45.12 7.44
#